data_e4e3a2e8ee6dfe9e384c93bdac43cf86
#
_entry.id   e4e3a2e8ee6dfe9e384c93bdac43cf86
#
_cell.length_a   1.000
_cell.length_b   1.000
_cell.length_c   1.000
_cell.angle_alpha   90.00
_cell.angle_beta   90.00
_cell.angle_gamma   90.00
#
_symmetry.space_group_name_H-M   'P 1'
#
loop_
_entity.id
_entity.type
_entity.pdbx_description
1 polymer ?
#
loop_
_entity_poly.entity_id
_entity_poly.type
_entity_poly.pdbx_seq_one_letter_code
_entity_poly.pdbx_strand_id
1 'polypeptide(L)'
;MMGARAALVAAFVICAGGGLMISPAAASGRAAGEVHLVPAVYVFGDSTVDVGNNQYLPGKSPLQLPYGIDFPQSRPTGRFSNGFNVADSISRLLGFKRSPPAYLSLTPETSRQIVRGYRGVNYASGGSGILDTTGNALTLTKQVEYFAATKSKMTSTEKSGGIDALLSKSLFLISDGGNDMFAFLRDNLTASHAPSLYADMLTNYTKHVQTLYQLGARRFGIVDVPPIGCVPAVRVTSPTGETACVEAANALARGFNDALAKAMAKLAAALPGMRYSVGSSYNLITFITEHPEAAGFKDVASACCGGGRLRAQTWCSPNATYCANRNDHVYWDEVHGTQATSNKGAKAIFAAPVKLGFAAPINFKQLVSS
;
A
#
# COMPACT_ATOMS: atom_id res chain seq x y z
N MET A 1 40.81 64.69 -10.66
CA MET A 1 41.80 64.75 -9.60
C MET A 1 41.96 63.33 -9.15
N MET A 2 42.98 62.58 -9.61
CA MET A 2 44.24 62.31 -8.91
C MET A 2 43.96 61.68 -7.54
N GLY A 3 44.42 60.56 -7.18
CA GLY A 3 45.48 59.58 -7.48
C GLY A 3 45.40 58.56 -6.37
N ALA A 4 46.08 57.54 -6.20
CA ALA A 4 47.37 57.08 -6.61
C ALA A 4 47.45 55.55 -6.29
N ARG A 5 48.27 54.85 -7.03
CA ARG A 5 48.63 53.46 -6.93
C ARG A 5 49.57 53.24 -5.71
N ALA A 6 49.47 52.06 -5.07
CA ALA A 6 50.63 51.51 -4.36
C ALA A 6 50.69 50.00 -4.63
N ALA A 7 51.74 49.63 -5.34
CA ALA A 7 52.16 48.23 -5.52
C ALA A 7 53.05 47.82 -4.35
N LEU A 8 52.89 46.61 -3.83
CA LEU A 8 53.88 46.01 -2.94
C LEU A 8 54.33 44.66 -3.51
N VAL A 9 55.63 44.62 -3.81
CA VAL A 9 56.42 43.45 -4.19
C VAL A 9 56.68 42.64 -2.94
N ALA A 10 56.42 41.34 -2.96
CA ALA A 10 56.89 40.42 -1.94
C ALA A 10 57.72 39.29 -2.58
N ALA A 11 58.86 39.13 -2.01
CA ALA A 11 59.95 38.27 -2.50
C ALA A 11 59.71 36.81 -2.29
N PHE A 12 60.19 36.00 -3.23
CA PHE A 12 60.32 34.56 -3.16
C PHE A 12 61.43 34.14 -2.17
N VAL A 13 61.07 33.26 -1.23
CA VAL A 13 62.06 32.43 -0.53
C VAL A 13 61.78 30.97 -0.89
N ILE A 14 62.76 30.38 -1.59
CA ILE A 14 62.78 28.94 -1.90
C ILE A 14 63.40 28.22 -0.74
N CYS A 15 62.60 27.39 -0.05
CA CYS A 15 63.15 26.36 0.84
C CYS A 15 62.94 24.96 0.19
N ALA A 16 64.03 24.36 -0.22
CA ALA A 16 64.06 22.94 -0.61
C ALA A 16 64.00 22.10 0.67
N GLY A 17 62.88 21.42 0.86
CA GLY A 17 62.71 20.38 1.89
C GLY A 17 62.03 19.18 1.30
N GLY A 18 62.75 18.06 1.17
CA GLY A 18 62.23 16.79 0.69
C GLY A 18 61.16 16.26 1.66
N GLY A 19 59.90 16.30 1.23
CA GLY A 19 58.78 15.69 1.95
C GLY A 19 58.28 14.46 1.22
N LEU A 20 58.24 13.32 1.89
CA LEU A 20 57.63 12.06 1.45
C LEU A 20 56.19 12.36 1.00
N MET A 21 55.88 12.06 -0.24
CA MET A 21 54.51 12.04 -0.76
C MET A 21 53.76 10.85 -0.16
N ILE A 22 53.03 11.08 0.93
CA ILE A 22 52.02 10.14 1.40
C ILE A 22 50.76 10.43 0.57
N SER A 23 50.49 9.58 -0.44
CA SER A 23 49.23 9.55 -1.15
C SER A 23 48.12 9.28 -0.14
N PRO A 24 47.06 10.13 -0.06
CA PRO A 24 45.87 9.74 0.69
C PRO A 24 45.26 8.54 -0.01
N ALA A 25 45.28 7.37 0.65
CA ALA A 25 44.50 6.23 0.24
C ALA A 25 43.03 6.73 0.11
N ALA A 26 42.51 6.66 -1.11
CA ALA A 26 41.11 6.89 -1.37
C ALA A 26 40.32 5.89 -0.51
N ALA A 27 39.77 6.38 0.60
CA ALA A 27 38.77 5.67 1.33
C ALA A 27 37.62 5.45 0.35
N SER A 28 37.50 4.24 -0.16
CA SER A 28 36.34 3.81 -0.91
C SER A 28 35.14 3.95 0.03
N GLY A 29 34.45 5.07 -0.08
CA GLY A 29 33.18 5.28 0.58
C GLY A 29 32.24 4.17 0.15
N ARG A 30 32.10 3.12 0.97
CA ARG A 30 30.94 2.25 0.88
C ARG A 30 29.75 3.17 0.91
N ALA A 31 29.00 3.24 -0.19
CA ALA A 31 27.68 3.87 -0.21
C ALA A 31 26.94 3.37 1.02
N ALA A 32 26.52 4.27 1.89
CA ALA A 32 25.72 3.92 3.06
C ALA A 32 24.55 3.10 2.54
N GLY A 33 24.54 1.80 2.84
CA GLY A 33 23.51 0.88 2.37
C GLY A 33 22.15 1.43 2.83
N GLU A 34 21.17 1.45 1.93
CA GLU A 34 19.80 1.86 2.26
C GLU A 34 19.35 1.03 3.48
N VAL A 35 19.08 1.70 4.61
CA VAL A 35 18.63 1.03 5.83
C VAL A 35 17.16 0.72 5.70
N HIS A 36 16.84 -0.55 5.53
CA HIS A 36 15.45 -1.03 5.50
C HIS A 36 15.06 -1.57 6.88
N LEU A 37 13.84 -1.23 7.35
CA LEU A 37 13.32 -1.71 8.64
C LEU A 37 12.96 -3.20 8.61
N VAL A 38 12.74 -3.75 7.42
CA VAL A 38 12.48 -5.18 7.17
C VAL A 38 13.26 -5.65 5.94
N PRO A 39 13.62 -6.93 5.85
CA PRO A 39 14.36 -7.43 4.69
C PRO A 39 13.52 -7.43 3.40
N ALA A 40 12.20 -7.68 3.51
CA ALA A 40 11.30 -7.71 2.37
C ALA A 40 9.87 -7.34 2.77
N VAL A 41 9.05 -6.98 1.76
CA VAL A 41 7.61 -6.76 1.89
C VAL A 41 6.89 -7.68 0.90
N TYR A 42 5.94 -8.46 1.39
CA TYR A 42 5.06 -9.29 0.55
C TYR A 42 3.66 -8.71 0.65
N VAL A 43 3.08 -8.33 -0.50
CA VAL A 43 1.82 -7.57 -0.56
C VAL A 43 0.74 -8.43 -1.19
N PHE A 44 -0.42 -8.47 -0.54
CA PHE A 44 -1.62 -9.20 -0.97
C PHE A 44 -2.82 -8.26 -0.88
N GLY A 45 -3.82 -8.49 -1.72
CA GLY A 45 -5.06 -7.73 -1.65
C GLY A 45 -5.60 -7.29 -3.00
N ASP A 46 -6.30 -6.17 -2.98
CA ASP A 46 -7.07 -5.65 -4.09
C ASP A 46 -6.41 -4.44 -4.81
N SER A 47 -7.23 -3.63 -5.47
CA SER A 47 -6.78 -2.44 -6.20
C SER A 47 -6.12 -1.37 -5.34
N THR A 48 -6.38 -1.35 -4.02
CA THR A 48 -5.80 -0.37 -3.09
C THR A 48 -4.28 -0.53 -2.95
N VAL A 49 -3.79 -1.73 -3.22
CA VAL A 49 -2.37 -2.11 -3.09
C VAL A 49 -1.79 -2.77 -4.35
N ASP A 50 -2.57 -3.00 -5.42
CA ASP A 50 -2.08 -3.50 -6.71
C ASP A 50 -1.13 -2.48 -7.35
N VAL A 51 0.01 -2.96 -7.85
CA VAL A 51 1.03 -2.13 -8.52
C VAL A 51 1.22 -2.49 -9.99
N GLY A 52 0.25 -3.25 -10.55
CA GLY A 52 0.16 -3.52 -11.98
C GLY A 52 0.00 -4.98 -12.37
N ASN A 53 -0.39 -5.89 -11.48
CA ASN A 53 -0.67 -7.27 -11.84
C ASN A 53 -1.80 -7.38 -12.87
N ASN A 54 -2.84 -6.57 -12.74
CA ASN A 54 -4.00 -6.62 -13.63
C ASN A 54 -3.66 -6.39 -15.10
N GLN A 55 -2.57 -5.68 -15.41
CA GLN A 55 -2.13 -5.46 -16.80
C GLN A 55 -1.72 -6.76 -17.54
N TYR A 56 -1.42 -7.81 -16.78
CA TYR A 56 -0.98 -9.11 -17.30
C TYR A 56 -2.08 -10.17 -17.30
N LEU A 57 -3.29 -9.81 -16.85
CA LEU A 57 -4.42 -10.74 -16.82
C LEU A 57 -5.13 -10.79 -18.17
N PRO A 58 -5.55 -11.99 -18.62
CA PRO A 58 -6.35 -12.12 -19.85
C PRO A 58 -7.62 -11.27 -19.79
N GLY A 59 -7.93 -10.57 -20.88
CA GLY A 59 -9.13 -9.73 -20.99
C GLY A 59 -9.11 -8.44 -20.19
N LYS A 60 -8.02 -8.10 -19.51
CA LYS A 60 -7.85 -6.80 -18.86
C LYS A 60 -7.04 -5.86 -19.75
N SER A 61 -7.51 -4.64 -19.87
CA SER A 61 -6.76 -3.57 -20.52
C SER A 61 -5.85 -2.88 -19.53
N PRO A 62 -4.61 -2.50 -19.91
CA PRO A 62 -3.76 -1.67 -19.06
C PRO A 62 -4.44 -0.35 -18.74
N LEU A 63 -4.28 0.11 -17.49
CA LEU A 63 -4.69 1.46 -17.11
C LEU A 63 -3.91 2.49 -17.95
N GLN A 64 -4.62 3.53 -18.37
CA GLN A 64 -4.07 4.63 -19.17
C GLN A 64 -4.11 5.93 -18.36
N LEU A 65 -3.43 6.97 -18.84
CA LEU A 65 -3.63 8.30 -18.29
C LEU A 65 -5.13 8.64 -18.30
N PRO A 66 -5.61 9.33 -17.26
CA PRO A 66 -4.84 10.06 -16.26
C PRO A 66 -4.39 9.24 -15.02
N TYR A 67 -4.66 7.92 -14.96
CA TYR A 67 -4.04 7.09 -13.92
C TYR A 67 -2.51 7.23 -13.98
N GLY A 68 -1.87 7.43 -12.81
CA GLY A 68 -0.42 7.59 -12.74
C GLY A 68 0.10 8.96 -13.22
N ILE A 69 -0.76 9.96 -13.42
CA ILE A 69 -0.36 11.31 -13.87
C ILE A 69 0.68 11.95 -12.93
N ASP A 70 0.61 11.66 -11.64
CA ASP A 70 1.57 12.15 -10.62
C ASP A 70 2.64 11.09 -10.27
N PHE A 71 2.64 9.93 -10.94
CA PHE A 71 3.75 8.99 -10.85
C PHE A 71 4.96 9.53 -11.62
N PRO A 72 6.22 9.22 -11.22
CA PRO A 72 7.39 9.68 -11.97
C PRO A 72 7.26 9.47 -13.47
N GLN A 73 7.51 10.53 -14.24
CA GLN A 73 7.36 10.60 -15.70
C GLN A 73 5.89 10.51 -16.18
N SER A 74 4.91 10.82 -15.33
CA SER A 74 3.46 10.73 -15.64
C SER A 74 3.10 9.40 -16.30
N ARG A 75 3.55 8.29 -15.68
CA ARG A 75 3.46 6.95 -16.27
C ARG A 75 2.34 6.13 -15.61
N PRO A 76 1.37 5.66 -16.36
CA PRO A 76 0.43 4.66 -15.87
C PRO A 76 1.15 3.34 -15.62
N THR A 77 1.02 2.81 -14.41
CA THR A 77 1.76 1.64 -13.95
C THR A 77 0.86 0.50 -13.54
N GLY A 78 -0.45 0.61 -13.78
CA GLY A 78 -1.45 -0.32 -13.30
C GLY A 78 -1.92 -0.07 -11.85
N ARG A 79 -1.45 1.00 -11.21
CA ARG A 79 -2.00 1.46 -9.92
C ARG A 79 -3.31 2.19 -10.14
N PHE A 80 -4.32 1.86 -9.36
CA PHE A 80 -5.62 2.52 -9.39
C PHE A 80 -5.58 3.85 -8.62
N SER A 81 -4.71 4.75 -9.02
CA SER A 81 -4.49 6.05 -8.37
C SER A 81 -3.84 7.03 -9.35
N ASN A 82 -3.85 8.32 -9.00
CA ASN A 82 -3.08 9.33 -9.74
C ASN A 82 -1.56 9.15 -9.63
N GLY A 83 -1.07 8.34 -8.67
CA GLY A 83 0.35 8.12 -8.47
C GLY A 83 0.65 6.90 -7.61
N PHE A 84 1.38 7.08 -6.51
CA PHE A 84 1.68 6.01 -5.56
C PHE A 84 0.46 5.63 -4.73
N ASN A 85 0.29 4.33 -4.46
CA ASN A 85 -0.78 3.78 -3.63
C ASN A 85 -0.33 3.46 -2.19
N VAL A 86 -1.19 2.79 -1.42
CA VAL A 86 -0.94 2.44 -0.02
C VAL A 86 0.28 1.52 0.12
N ALA A 87 0.46 0.53 -0.77
CA ALA A 87 1.62 -0.37 -0.73
C ALA A 87 2.94 0.38 -0.93
N ASP A 88 2.96 1.35 -1.84
CA ASP A 88 4.14 2.21 -2.04
C ASP A 88 4.42 3.06 -0.81
N SER A 89 3.38 3.68 -0.26
CA SER A 89 3.52 4.61 0.87
C SER A 89 4.04 3.89 2.11
N ILE A 90 3.54 2.69 2.42
CA ILE A 90 4.04 1.84 3.52
C ILE A 90 5.47 1.39 3.22
N SER A 91 5.76 0.93 2.00
CA SER A 91 7.12 0.50 1.63
C SER A 91 8.14 1.63 1.78
N ARG A 92 7.78 2.87 1.47
CA ARG A 92 8.64 4.05 1.66
C ARG A 92 8.94 4.33 3.13
N LEU A 93 7.96 4.17 4.01
CA LEU A 93 8.15 4.30 5.46
C LEU A 93 9.04 3.18 6.03
N LEU A 94 9.14 2.06 5.34
CA LEU A 94 10.06 0.96 5.65
C LEU A 94 11.47 1.15 5.06
N GLY A 95 11.72 2.24 4.33
CA GLY A 95 13.01 2.57 3.73
C GLY A 95 13.16 2.17 2.25
N PHE A 96 12.16 1.55 1.63
CA PHE A 96 12.19 1.21 0.21
C PHE A 96 11.76 2.41 -0.66
N LYS A 97 12.17 2.44 -1.93
CA LYS A 97 11.76 3.52 -2.86
C LYS A 97 10.27 3.49 -3.20
N ARG A 98 9.68 2.30 -3.21
CA ARG A 98 8.26 2.02 -3.53
C ARG A 98 7.94 0.57 -3.19
N SER A 99 6.69 0.14 -3.39
CA SER A 99 6.26 -1.26 -3.31
C SER A 99 7.20 -2.19 -4.10
N PRO A 100 7.39 -3.44 -3.68
CA PRO A 100 8.01 -4.46 -4.51
C PRO A 100 7.23 -4.62 -5.84
N PRO A 101 7.88 -5.22 -6.88
CA PRO A 101 7.28 -5.36 -8.19
C PRO A 101 6.05 -6.26 -8.18
N ALA A 102 5.15 -6.04 -9.13
CA ALA A 102 4.02 -6.93 -9.40
C ALA A 102 4.52 -8.33 -9.80
N TYR A 103 3.94 -9.37 -9.23
CA TYR A 103 4.34 -10.77 -9.46
C TYR A 103 4.32 -11.15 -10.94
N LEU A 104 3.25 -10.77 -11.65
CA LEU A 104 3.10 -11.09 -13.07
C LEU A 104 4.02 -10.27 -14.00
N SER A 105 4.67 -9.23 -13.48
CA SER A 105 5.66 -8.44 -14.24
C SER A 105 7.08 -9.02 -14.17
N LEU A 106 7.29 -10.09 -13.40
CA LEU A 106 8.63 -10.61 -13.14
C LEU A 106 9.20 -11.28 -14.40
N THR A 107 10.42 -10.87 -14.78
CA THR A 107 11.24 -11.54 -15.80
C THR A 107 12.15 -12.58 -15.14
N PRO A 108 12.82 -13.46 -15.90
CA PRO A 108 13.83 -14.37 -15.37
C PRO A 108 14.93 -13.67 -14.56
N GLU A 109 15.32 -12.44 -14.97
CA GLU A 109 16.36 -11.64 -14.31
C GLU A 109 15.89 -11.08 -12.97
N THR A 110 14.69 -10.49 -12.96
CA THR A 110 14.10 -9.93 -11.72
C THR A 110 13.65 -11.03 -10.77
N SER A 111 13.20 -12.17 -11.28
CA SER A 111 12.86 -13.36 -10.47
C SER A 111 14.05 -13.88 -9.68
N ARG A 112 15.27 -13.85 -10.26
CA ARG A 112 16.48 -14.26 -9.53
C ARG A 112 16.74 -13.43 -8.28
N GLN A 113 16.46 -12.13 -8.29
CA GLN A 113 16.59 -11.28 -7.11
C GLN A 113 15.57 -11.63 -6.04
N ILE A 114 14.32 -11.87 -6.45
CA ILE A 114 13.23 -12.26 -5.56
C ILE A 114 13.53 -13.61 -4.88
N VAL A 115 13.99 -14.58 -5.64
CA VAL A 115 14.35 -15.92 -5.15
C VAL A 115 15.48 -15.86 -4.10
N ARG A 116 16.36 -14.86 -4.17
CA ARG A 116 17.37 -14.57 -3.15
C ARG A 116 16.84 -13.79 -1.93
N GLY A 117 15.53 -13.54 -1.86
CA GLY A 117 14.88 -12.83 -0.74
C GLY A 117 15.00 -11.32 -0.76
N TYR A 118 15.39 -10.72 -1.89
CA TYR A 118 15.50 -9.26 -1.97
C TYR A 118 14.14 -8.60 -2.16
N ARG A 119 13.81 -7.67 -1.23
CA ARG A 119 12.72 -6.67 -1.31
C ARG A 119 11.29 -7.22 -1.33
N GLY A 120 11.03 -8.47 -1.70
CA GLY A 120 9.71 -9.07 -1.74
C GLY A 120 8.98 -8.94 -3.08
N VAL A 121 7.66 -9.22 -3.06
CA VAL A 121 6.79 -9.26 -4.25
C VAL A 121 5.41 -8.72 -3.89
N ASN A 122 4.75 -8.08 -4.85
CA ASN A 122 3.36 -7.66 -4.76
C ASN A 122 2.48 -8.61 -5.58
N TYR A 123 1.56 -9.33 -4.93
CA TYR A 123 0.63 -10.28 -5.53
C TYR A 123 -0.77 -9.70 -5.72
N ALA A 124 -1.03 -8.50 -5.18
CA ALA A 124 -2.34 -7.87 -5.18
C ALA A 124 -2.91 -7.66 -6.59
N SER A 125 -4.22 -7.71 -6.72
CA SER A 125 -4.92 -7.60 -8.01
C SER A 125 -6.21 -6.81 -7.87
N GLY A 126 -6.35 -5.76 -8.67
CA GLY A 126 -7.58 -4.95 -8.67
C GLY A 126 -8.82 -5.78 -8.97
N GLY A 127 -9.83 -5.68 -8.09
CA GLY A 127 -11.05 -6.50 -8.14
C GLY A 127 -10.96 -7.80 -7.34
N SER A 128 -9.82 -8.09 -6.68
CA SER A 128 -9.70 -9.20 -5.74
C SER A 128 -10.68 -9.06 -4.59
N GLY A 129 -11.19 -10.18 -4.12
CA GLY A 129 -11.90 -10.30 -2.86
C GLY A 129 -11.32 -11.45 -2.02
N ILE A 130 -11.77 -11.47 -0.78
CA ILE A 130 -11.47 -12.57 0.16
C ILE A 130 -12.15 -13.85 -0.31
N LEU A 131 -13.36 -13.73 -0.90
CA LEU A 131 -14.10 -14.83 -1.48
C LEU A 131 -13.69 -15.06 -2.94
N ASP A 132 -13.50 -16.31 -3.33
CA ASP A 132 -13.12 -16.68 -4.70
C ASP A 132 -14.22 -16.37 -5.74
N THR A 133 -15.43 -16.11 -5.29
CA THR A 133 -16.56 -15.69 -6.10
C THR A 133 -16.59 -14.19 -6.37
N THR A 134 -15.76 -13.42 -5.70
CA THR A 134 -15.73 -11.96 -5.83
C THR A 134 -14.83 -11.53 -6.99
N GLY A 135 -15.45 -10.84 -7.96
CA GLY A 135 -14.76 -10.23 -9.09
C GLY A 135 -14.15 -11.23 -10.08
N ASN A 136 -13.50 -10.67 -11.11
CA ASN A 136 -12.75 -11.41 -12.12
C ASN A 136 -11.29 -10.95 -12.11
N ALA A 137 -10.55 -11.40 -11.07
CA ALA A 137 -9.19 -10.98 -10.77
C ALA A 137 -8.40 -12.15 -10.13
N LEU A 138 -7.15 -11.91 -9.74
CA LEU A 138 -6.43 -12.87 -8.89
C LEU A 138 -7.02 -12.79 -7.47
N THR A 139 -7.80 -13.79 -7.09
CA THR A 139 -8.38 -13.87 -5.74
C THR A 139 -7.29 -13.99 -4.67
N LEU A 140 -7.60 -13.67 -3.43
CA LEU A 140 -6.65 -13.79 -2.32
C LEU A 140 -6.10 -15.22 -2.20
N THR A 141 -6.92 -16.24 -2.50
CA THR A 141 -6.49 -17.65 -2.61
C THR A 141 -5.36 -17.80 -3.63
N LYS A 142 -5.54 -17.26 -4.82
CA LYS A 142 -4.55 -17.37 -5.91
C LYS A 142 -3.26 -16.62 -5.59
N GLN A 143 -3.37 -15.48 -4.93
CA GLN A 143 -2.21 -14.70 -4.49
C GLN A 143 -1.35 -15.48 -3.47
N VAL A 144 -1.99 -16.17 -2.52
CA VAL A 144 -1.30 -17.02 -1.53
C VAL A 144 -0.64 -18.23 -2.20
N GLU A 145 -1.28 -18.85 -3.21
CA GLU A 145 -0.67 -19.90 -4.03
C GLU A 145 0.59 -19.40 -4.77
N TYR A 146 0.56 -18.20 -5.34
CA TYR A 146 1.73 -17.61 -5.99
C TYR A 146 2.87 -17.34 -5.00
N PHE A 147 2.54 -16.92 -3.78
CA PHE A 147 3.57 -16.80 -2.74
C PHE A 147 4.15 -18.16 -2.35
N ALA A 148 3.34 -19.22 -2.23
CA ALA A 148 3.83 -20.57 -1.97
C ALA A 148 4.80 -21.05 -3.07
N ALA A 149 4.46 -20.81 -4.33
CA ALA A 149 5.35 -21.08 -5.46
C ALA A 149 6.66 -20.27 -5.41
N THR A 150 6.59 -18.99 -4.98
CA THR A 150 7.76 -18.15 -4.77
C THR A 150 8.66 -18.72 -3.68
N LYS A 151 8.09 -19.07 -2.51
CA LYS A 151 8.84 -19.67 -1.42
C LYS A 151 9.50 -20.99 -1.84
N SER A 152 8.81 -21.84 -2.58
CA SER A 152 9.39 -23.09 -3.10
C SER A 152 10.64 -22.83 -3.95
N LYS A 153 10.61 -21.82 -4.83
CA LYS A 153 11.77 -21.41 -5.61
C LYS A 153 12.91 -20.85 -4.74
N MET A 154 12.57 -20.05 -3.70
CA MET A 154 13.57 -19.52 -2.77
C MET A 154 14.30 -20.64 -2.04
N THR A 155 13.60 -21.65 -1.54
CA THR A 155 14.19 -22.77 -0.81
C THR A 155 14.96 -23.76 -1.69
N SER A 156 14.69 -23.79 -2.99
CA SER A 156 15.47 -24.60 -3.93
C SER A 156 16.86 -24.03 -4.26
N THR A 157 17.05 -22.72 -4.02
CA THR A 157 18.29 -22.00 -4.36
C THR A 157 19.17 -21.66 -3.16
N GLU A 158 18.57 -21.57 -1.97
CA GLU A 158 19.25 -21.20 -0.73
C GLU A 158 19.04 -22.28 0.34
N LYS A 159 19.97 -22.40 1.30
CA LYS A 159 19.77 -23.29 2.46
C LYS A 159 18.52 -22.84 3.22
N SER A 160 17.59 -23.75 3.47
CA SER A 160 16.24 -23.47 3.97
C SER A 160 16.18 -22.60 5.23
N GLY A 161 17.11 -22.71 6.17
CA GLY A 161 17.11 -21.90 7.40
C GLY A 161 17.30 -20.40 7.20
N GLY A 162 17.99 -19.97 6.13
CA GLY A 162 18.16 -18.56 5.79
C GLY A 162 16.87 -17.91 5.29
N ILE A 163 16.09 -18.65 4.50
CA ILE A 163 14.82 -18.16 3.95
C ILE A 163 13.75 -18.01 5.04
N ASP A 164 13.62 -19.00 5.93
CA ASP A 164 12.64 -18.91 7.03
C ASP A 164 12.96 -17.74 7.99
N ALA A 165 14.25 -17.52 8.27
CA ALA A 165 14.69 -16.37 9.07
C ALA A 165 14.42 -15.03 8.34
N LEU A 166 14.54 -14.96 7.03
CA LEU A 166 14.19 -13.79 6.23
C LEU A 166 12.67 -13.53 6.27
N LEU A 167 11.87 -14.56 5.98
CA LEU A 167 10.41 -14.44 5.94
C LEU A 167 9.83 -14.04 7.30
N SER A 168 10.36 -14.59 8.39
CA SER A 168 9.89 -14.26 9.76
C SER A 168 10.12 -12.80 10.14
N LYS A 169 11.10 -12.12 9.53
CA LYS A 169 11.42 -10.70 9.74
C LYS A 169 10.78 -9.78 8.71
N SER A 170 10.22 -10.33 7.63
CA SER A 170 9.58 -9.58 6.55
C SER A 170 8.17 -9.14 6.93
N LEU A 171 7.68 -8.05 6.29
CA LEU A 171 6.30 -7.61 6.44
C LEU A 171 5.42 -8.29 5.40
N PHE A 172 4.32 -8.90 5.87
CA PHE A 172 3.22 -9.41 5.04
C PHE A 172 2.07 -8.41 5.13
N LEU A 173 1.89 -7.60 4.09
CA LEU A 173 0.87 -6.56 4.00
C LEU A 173 -0.35 -7.13 3.29
N ILE A 174 -1.54 -7.07 3.93
CA ILE A 174 -2.80 -7.54 3.36
C ILE A 174 -3.82 -6.41 3.41
N SER A 175 -4.44 -6.08 2.26
CA SER A 175 -5.51 -5.09 2.14
C SER A 175 -6.54 -5.64 1.16
N ASP A 176 -7.60 -6.25 1.67
CA ASP A 176 -8.64 -6.91 0.86
C ASP A 176 -9.99 -6.93 1.61
N GLY A 177 -11.10 -7.16 0.88
CA GLY A 177 -12.44 -7.28 1.43
C GLY A 177 -13.40 -6.18 0.98
N GLY A 178 -12.90 -5.09 0.44
CA GLY A 178 -13.75 -4.01 -0.09
C GLY A 178 -14.63 -4.47 -1.25
N ASN A 179 -14.10 -5.30 -2.15
CA ASN A 179 -14.83 -5.80 -3.31
C ASN A 179 -15.94 -6.80 -2.92
N ASP A 180 -15.77 -7.57 -1.85
CA ASP A 180 -16.80 -8.44 -1.29
C ASP A 180 -17.99 -7.60 -0.78
N MET A 181 -17.71 -6.46 -0.14
CA MET A 181 -18.75 -5.52 0.32
C MET A 181 -19.46 -4.85 -0.87
N PHE A 182 -18.74 -4.44 -1.92
CA PHE A 182 -19.37 -3.91 -3.12
C PHE A 182 -20.22 -4.95 -3.85
N ALA A 183 -19.80 -6.22 -3.88
CA ALA A 183 -20.61 -7.32 -4.42
C ALA A 183 -21.91 -7.47 -3.61
N PHE A 184 -21.83 -7.48 -2.29
CA PHE A 184 -22.99 -7.55 -1.41
C PHE A 184 -24.00 -6.41 -1.66
N LEU A 185 -23.52 -5.18 -1.82
CA LEU A 185 -24.38 -4.02 -2.12
C LEU A 185 -25.02 -4.12 -3.50
N ARG A 186 -24.25 -4.56 -4.50
CA ARG A 186 -24.73 -4.73 -5.89
C ARG A 186 -25.82 -5.79 -6.00
N ASP A 187 -25.69 -6.86 -5.22
CA ASP A 187 -26.65 -7.97 -5.21
C ASP A 187 -27.90 -7.65 -4.37
N ASN A 188 -28.03 -6.38 -3.89
CA ASN A 188 -29.14 -5.88 -3.08
C ASN A 188 -29.44 -6.72 -1.84
N LEU A 189 -28.41 -7.33 -1.24
CA LEU A 189 -28.57 -8.12 -0.04
C LEU A 189 -28.86 -7.20 1.16
N THR A 190 -29.69 -7.70 2.06
CA THR A 190 -30.12 -6.94 3.25
C THR A 190 -29.16 -7.16 4.43
N ALA A 191 -29.22 -6.30 5.43
CA ALA A 191 -28.40 -6.40 6.64
C ALA A 191 -28.52 -7.77 7.35
N SER A 192 -29.62 -8.51 7.18
CA SER A 192 -29.79 -9.85 7.73
C SER A 192 -28.83 -10.90 7.10
N HIS A 193 -28.32 -10.64 5.90
CA HIS A 193 -27.34 -11.52 5.24
C HIS A 193 -25.88 -11.21 5.66
N ALA A 194 -25.62 -10.07 6.28
CA ALA A 194 -24.27 -9.67 6.67
C ALA A 194 -23.53 -10.67 7.58
N PRO A 195 -24.18 -11.30 8.59
CA PRO A 195 -23.50 -12.31 9.41
C PRO A 195 -22.97 -13.52 8.63
N SER A 196 -23.71 -14.00 7.61
CA SER A 196 -23.24 -15.09 6.74
C SER A 196 -22.06 -14.65 5.91
N LEU A 197 -22.11 -13.47 5.29
CA LEU A 197 -20.99 -12.89 4.54
C LEU A 197 -19.73 -12.81 5.42
N TYR A 198 -19.85 -12.29 6.64
CA TYR A 198 -18.70 -12.18 7.56
C TYR A 198 -18.12 -13.55 7.92
N ALA A 199 -18.98 -14.55 8.17
CA ALA A 199 -18.53 -15.90 8.50
C ALA A 199 -17.72 -16.51 7.34
N ASP A 200 -18.20 -16.39 6.11
CA ASP A 200 -17.53 -16.90 4.91
C ASP A 200 -16.21 -16.17 4.65
N MET A 201 -16.22 -14.83 4.70
CA MET A 201 -15.02 -14.01 4.53
C MET A 201 -13.97 -14.33 5.61
N LEU A 202 -14.35 -14.42 6.88
CA LEU A 202 -13.41 -14.72 7.96
C LEU A 202 -12.86 -16.14 7.89
N THR A 203 -13.66 -17.11 7.48
CA THR A 203 -13.20 -18.48 7.26
C THR A 203 -12.06 -18.52 6.22
N ASN A 204 -12.26 -17.87 5.08
CA ASN A 204 -11.24 -17.79 4.04
C ASN A 204 -10.03 -16.94 4.49
N TYR A 205 -10.27 -15.76 5.07
CA TYR A 205 -9.20 -14.87 5.50
C TYR A 205 -8.27 -15.53 6.54
N THR A 206 -8.84 -16.16 7.56
CA THR A 206 -8.06 -16.83 8.59
C THR A 206 -7.28 -18.02 8.05
N LYS A 207 -7.86 -18.79 7.11
CA LYS A 207 -7.16 -19.85 6.38
C LYS A 207 -5.96 -19.31 5.61
N HIS A 208 -6.09 -18.18 4.91
CA HIS A 208 -4.98 -17.58 4.18
C HIS A 208 -3.88 -17.08 5.11
N VAL A 209 -4.22 -16.42 6.22
CA VAL A 209 -3.24 -15.99 7.23
C VAL A 209 -2.51 -17.20 7.83
N GLN A 210 -3.21 -18.27 8.16
CA GLN A 210 -2.61 -19.53 8.65
C GLN A 210 -1.67 -20.15 7.61
N THR A 211 -2.07 -20.18 6.33
CA THR A 211 -1.22 -20.68 5.24
C THR A 211 0.05 -19.85 5.11
N LEU A 212 -0.06 -18.51 5.11
CA LEU A 212 1.11 -17.62 5.07
C LEU A 212 2.02 -17.83 6.29
N TYR A 213 1.43 -18.04 7.49
CA TYR A 213 2.18 -18.37 8.70
C TYR A 213 2.95 -19.69 8.56
N GLN A 214 2.33 -20.74 8.04
CA GLN A 214 2.98 -22.03 7.76
C GLN A 214 4.11 -21.89 6.73
N LEU A 215 3.97 -20.94 5.79
CA LEU A 215 4.99 -20.59 4.82
C LEU A 215 6.10 -19.70 5.39
N GLY A 216 6.09 -19.35 6.68
CA GLY A 216 7.18 -18.64 7.35
C GLY A 216 6.86 -17.19 7.73
N ALA A 217 5.71 -16.65 7.38
CA ALA A 217 5.28 -15.32 7.80
C ALA A 217 5.10 -15.22 9.32
N ARG A 218 5.56 -14.10 9.91
CA ARG A 218 5.37 -13.84 11.34
C ARG A 218 4.85 -12.43 11.63
N ARG A 219 5.01 -11.49 10.71
CA ARG A 219 4.62 -10.08 10.87
C ARG A 219 3.56 -9.72 9.85
N PHE A 220 2.32 -9.56 10.30
CA PHE A 220 1.15 -9.26 9.47
C PHE A 220 0.71 -7.82 9.67
N GLY A 221 0.90 -6.97 8.65
CA GLY A 221 0.30 -5.65 8.54
C GLY A 221 -0.99 -5.75 7.75
N ILE A 222 -2.11 -5.48 8.39
CA ILE A 222 -3.43 -5.57 7.76
C ILE A 222 -3.99 -4.16 7.63
N VAL A 223 -4.56 -3.85 6.48
CA VAL A 223 -5.37 -2.63 6.30
C VAL A 223 -6.82 -3.09 6.20
N ASP A 224 -7.66 -2.59 7.12
CA ASP A 224 -9.08 -2.94 7.17
C ASP A 224 -9.88 -2.31 6.02
N VAL A 225 -11.15 -2.70 5.88
CA VAL A 225 -12.05 -2.16 4.86
C VAL A 225 -12.43 -0.72 5.22
N PRO A 226 -12.26 0.26 4.31
CA PRO A 226 -12.66 1.65 4.54
C PRO A 226 -14.19 1.78 4.69
N PRO A 227 -14.71 2.95 5.13
CA PRO A 227 -16.15 3.20 5.16
C PRO A 227 -16.69 3.32 3.72
N ILE A 228 -17.07 2.17 3.14
CA ILE A 228 -17.46 2.05 1.73
C ILE A 228 -18.67 2.92 1.36
N GLY A 229 -19.51 3.28 2.33
CA GLY A 229 -20.61 4.22 2.14
C GLY A 229 -20.17 5.67 1.91
N CYS A 230 -18.88 5.96 2.13
CA CYS A 230 -18.29 7.28 1.87
C CYS A 230 -17.65 7.38 0.49
N VAL A 231 -17.44 6.28 -0.23
CA VAL A 231 -16.85 6.35 -1.57
C VAL A 231 -17.83 6.96 -2.58
N PRO A 232 -17.34 7.73 -3.56
CA PRO A 232 -18.21 8.43 -4.51
C PRO A 232 -19.21 7.52 -5.23
N ALA A 233 -18.81 6.31 -5.63
CA ALA A 233 -19.66 5.32 -6.31
C ALA A 233 -20.87 4.88 -5.46
N VAL A 234 -20.74 4.82 -4.15
CA VAL A 234 -21.85 4.49 -3.25
C VAL A 234 -22.64 5.74 -2.89
N ARG A 235 -21.98 6.87 -2.64
CA ARG A 235 -22.65 8.15 -2.36
C ARG A 235 -23.55 8.60 -3.50
N VAL A 236 -23.15 8.42 -4.75
CA VAL A 236 -23.92 8.86 -5.92
C VAL A 236 -25.27 8.15 -6.03
N THR A 237 -25.45 6.97 -5.42
CA THR A 237 -26.70 6.23 -5.42
C THR A 237 -27.72 6.79 -4.39
N SER A 238 -27.27 7.60 -3.43
CA SER A 238 -28.13 8.20 -2.40
C SER A 238 -28.56 9.63 -2.78
N PRO A 239 -29.82 10.02 -2.52
CA PRO A 239 -30.26 11.40 -2.70
C PRO A 239 -29.43 12.41 -1.89
N THR A 240 -28.96 12.02 -0.70
CA THR A 240 -28.15 12.86 0.21
C THR A 240 -26.64 12.64 0.04
N GLY A 241 -26.21 11.89 -0.98
CA GLY A 241 -24.82 11.48 -1.13
C GLY A 241 -23.81 12.62 -1.30
N GLU A 242 -24.24 13.82 -1.67
CA GLU A 242 -23.36 15.00 -1.74
C GLU A 242 -22.95 15.50 -0.36
N THR A 243 -23.81 15.35 0.63
CA THR A 243 -23.61 15.87 1.99
C THR A 243 -23.29 14.80 3.02
N ALA A 244 -23.68 13.55 2.80
CA ALA A 244 -23.51 12.45 3.75
C ALA A 244 -23.08 11.14 3.09
N CYS A 245 -22.36 10.33 3.86
CA CYS A 245 -22.06 8.94 3.49
C CYS A 245 -23.33 8.07 3.64
N VAL A 246 -23.35 6.91 2.97
CA VAL A 246 -24.42 5.91 3.10
C VAL A 246 -24.13 5.04 4.32
N GLU A 247 -24.78 5.33 5.45
CA GLU A 247 -24.45 4.70 6.75
C GLU A 247 -24.70 3.19 6.77
N ALA A 248 -25.70 2.68 6.06
CA ALA A 248 -25.93 1.24 5.97
C ALA A 248 -24.73 0.50 5.36
N ALA A 249 -24.08 1.09 4.34
CA ALA A 249 -22.87 0.54 3.74
C ALA A 249 -21.65 0.66 4.68
N ASN A 250 -21.56 1.77 5.43
CA ASN A 250 -20.52 1.91 6.45
C ASN A 250 -20.67 0.90 7.59
N ALA A 251 -21.91 0.64 8.03
CA ALA A 251 -22.20 -0.36 9.05
C ALA A 251 -21.78 -1.78 8.62
N LEU A 252 -21.94 -2.11 7.32
CA LEU A 252 -21.48 -3.38 6.77
C LEU A 252 -19.94 -3.52 6.90
N ALA A 253 -19.20 -2.50 6.48
CA ALA A 253 -17.73 -2.52 6.59
C ALA A 253 -17.26 -2.56 8.06
N ARG A 254 -17.86 -1.75 8.93
CA ARG A 254 -17.54 -1.72 10.36
C ARG A 254 -17.75 -3.08 11.03
N GLY A 255 -18.90 -3.73 10.77
CA GLY A 255 -19.19 -5.05 11.35
C GLY A 255 -18.17 -6.12 10.96
N PHE A 256 -17.74 -6.14 9.70
CA PHE A 256 -16.67 -7.02 9.27
C PHE A 256 -15.32 -6.67 9.94
N ASN A 257 -14.95 -5.41 10.00
CA ASN A 257 -13.69 -4.96 10.61
C ASN A 257 -13.59 -5.35 12.09
N ASP A 258 -14.70 -5.22 12.84
CA ASP A 258 -14.79 -5.65 14.23
C ASP A 258 -14.58 -7.16 14.38
N ALA A 259 -15.15 -7.94 13.46
CA ALA A 259 -15.01 -9.38 13.43
C ALA A 259 -13.60 -9.82 13.01
N LEU A 260 -12.99 -9.12 12.03
CA LEU A 260 -11.61 -9.32 11.59
C LEU A 260 -10.61 -9.06 12.72
N ALA A 261 -10.78 -7.96 13.46
CA ALA A 261 -9.91 -7.64 14.60
C ALA A 261 -9.92 -8.77 15.67
N LYS A 262 -11.11 -9.31 15.99
CA LYS A 262 -11.26 -10.43 16.92
C LYS A 262 -10.60 -11.71 16.36
N ALA A 263 -10.77 -11.99 15.07
CA ALA A 263 -10.17 -13.15 14.42
C ALA A 263 -8.65 -13.09 14.45
N MET A 264 -8.06 -11.91 14.16
CA MET A 264 -6.60 -11.71 14.20
C MET A 264 -6.04 -11.85 15.62
N ALA A 265 -6.74 -11.35 16.63
CA ALA A 265 -6.34 -11.55 18.03
C ALA A 265 -6.33 -13.05 18.42
N LYS A 266 -7.36 -13.80 18.00
CA LYS A 266 -7.43 -15.24 18.21
C LYS A 266 -6.31 -15.99 17.51
N LEU A 267 -6.00 -15.65 16.26
CA LEU A 267 -4.89 -16.26 15.52
C LEU A 267 -3.54 -15.98 16.19
N ALA A 268 -3.28 -14.74 16.59
CA ALA A 268 -2.02 -14.39 17.25
C ALA A 268 -1.84 -15.12 18.60
N ALA A 269 -2.91 -15.36 19.34
CA ALA A 269 -2.87 -16.15 20.57
C ALA A 269 -2.60 -17.65 20.31
N ALA A 270 -3.03 -18.19 19.16
CA ALA A 270 -2.89 -19.59 18.81
C ALA A 270 -1.60 -19.93 18.04
N LEU A 271 -0.96 -18.95 17.39
CA LEU A 271 0.18 -19.16 16.49
C LEU A 271 1.48 -18.58 17.09
N PRO A 272 2.40 -19.39 17.59
CA PRO A 272 3.60 -18.93 18.28
C PRO A 272 4.46 -17.99 17.43
N GLY A 273 4.81 -16.83 17.99
CA GLY A 273 5.64 -15.83 17.32
C GLY A 273 4.91 -15.01 16.24
N MET A 274 3.63 -15.26 15.99
CA MET A 274 2.82 -14.40 15.13
C MET A 274 2.61 -13.04 15.78
N ARG A 275 2.85 -11.97 14.99
CA ARG A 275 2.59 -10.59 15.35
C ARG A 275 1.75 -9.93 14.26
N TYR A 276 0.89 -9.02 14.66
CA TYR A 276 0.04 -8.32 13.70
C TYR A 276 -0.24 -6.88 14.14
N SER A 277 -0.65 -6.10 13.16
CA SER A 277 -1.23 -4.77 13.33
C SER A 277 -2.35 -4.62 12.32
N VAL A 278 -3.52 -4.23 12.77
CA VAL A 278 -4.61 -3.80 11.91
C VAL A 278 -4.57 -2.29 11.82
N GLY A 279 -4.18 -1.77 10.66
CA GLY A 279 -4.27 -0.36 10.32
C GLY A 279 -5.70 -0.05 9.88
N SER A 280 -6.36 0.89 10.56
CA SER A 280 -7.75 1.20 10.27
C SER A 280 -7.88 2.30 9.22
N SER A 281 -8.09 1.87 7.98
CA SER A 281 -8.54 2.77 6.91
C SER A 281 -9.96 3.28 7.17
N TYR A 282 -10.78 2.50 7.89
CA TYR A 282 -12.11 2.92 8.30
C TYR A 282 -12.06 4.17 9.17
N ASN A 283 -11.34 4.12 10.29
CA ASN A 283 -11.23 5.26 11.21
C ASN A 283 -10.53 6.45 10.56
N LEU A 284 -9.54 6.18 9.71
CA LEU A 284 -8.82 7.23 9.00
C LEU A 284 -9.74 8.01 8.05
N ILE A 285 -10.48 7.34 7.17
CA ILE A 285 -11.36 8.00 6.20
C ILE A 285 -12.53 8.66 6.92
N THR A 286 -13.06 8.05 8.00
CA THR A 286 -14.06 8.68 8.87
C THR A 286 -13.53 10.00 9.44
N PHE A 287 -12.35 9.99 10.04
CA PHE A 287 -11.70 11.20 10.58
C PHE A 287 -11.50 12.26 9.49
N ILE A 288 -11.03 11.89 8.31
CA ILE A 288 -10.81 12.80 7.19
C ILE A 288 -12.13 13.41 6.74
N THR A 289 -13.20 12.62 6.69
CA THR A 289 -14.53 13.08 6.25
C THR A 289 -15.16 14.05 7.27
N GLU A 290 -14.96 13.80 8.57
CA GLU A 290 -15.46 14.64 9.65
C GLU A 290 -14.61 15.90 9.87
N HIS A 291 -13.31 15.85 9.56
CA HIS A 291 -12.35 16.94 9.80
C HIS A 291 -11.48 17.22 8.56
N PRO A 292 -12.08 17.57 7.40
CA PRO A 292 -11.38 17.67 6.13
C PRO A 292 -10.24 18.69 6.14
N GLU A 293 -10.45 19.87 6.69
CA GLU A 293 -9.44 20.92 6.76
C GLU A 293 -8.25 20.51 7.65
N ALA A 294 -8.52 19.93 8.82
CA ALA A 294 -7.46 19.43 9.72
C ALA A 294 -6.65 18.30 9.07
N ALA A 295 -7.28 17.47 8.24
CA ALA A 295 -6.63 16.44 7.47
C ALA A 295 -5.94 16.98 6.19
N GLY A 296 -6.16 18.26 5.84
CA GLY A 296 -5.61 18.93 4.66
C GLY A 296 -6.25 18.49 3.35
N PHE A 297 -7.57 18.30 3.36
CA PHE A 297 -8.39 18.05 2.18
C PHE A 297 -9.49 19.11 2.06
N LYS A 298 -9.96 19.36 0.81
CA LYS A 298 -11.08 20.24 0.52
C LYS A 298 -12.30 19.45 0.04
N ASP A 299 -12.05 18.40 -0.75
CA ASP A 299 -13.11 17.52 -1.26
C ASP A 299 -12.94 16.11 -0.70
N VAL A 300 -13.92 15.69 0.09
CA VAL A 300 -13.99 14.36 0.73
C VAL A 300 -15.15 13.53 0.20
N ALA A 301 -15.87 14.05 -0.81
CA ALA A 301 -17.10 13.47 -1.32
C ALA A 301 -17.02 13.06 -2.77
N SER A 302 -16.36 13.87 -3.61
CA SER A 302 -16.31 13.67 -5.06
C SER A 302 -15.01 12.96 -5.47
N ALA A 303 -15.07 12.24 -6.60
CA ALA A 303 -13.88 11.78 -7.29
C ALA A 303 -13.15 12.97 -7.92
N CYS A 304 -11.83 12.91 -7.98
CA CYS A 304 -11.03 13.87 -8.74
C CYS A 304 -11.18 13.64 -10.25
N CYS A 305 -11.21 12.37 -10.70
CA CYS A 305 -11.32 11.95 -12.10
C CYS A 305 -12.62 11.21 -12.36
N GLY A 306 -13.33 11.64 -13.39
CA GLY A 306 -14.59 11.06 -13.82
C GLY A 306 -15.62 12.11 -14.19
N GLY A 307 -16.88 11.75 -14.30
CA GLY A 307 -17.94 12.67 -14.73
C GLY A 307 -19.29 12.43 -14.04
N GLY A 308 -20.22 13.39 -14.26
CA GLY A 308 -21.52 13.39 -13.65
C GLY A 308 -21.52 13.79 -12.17
N ARG A 309 -22.59 13.44 -11.46
CA ARG A 309 -22.74 13.75 -10.03
C ARG A 309 -21.62 13.09 -9.22
N LEU A 310 -20.98 13.83 -8.32
CA LEU A 310 -19.80 13.44 -7.54
C LEU A 310 -18.62 12.94 -8.41
N ARG A 311 -18.64 13.24 -9.71
CA ARG A 311 -17.71 12.67 -10.72
C ARG A 311 -17.60 11.13 -10.66
N ALA A 312 -18.70 10.47 -10.29
CA ALA A 312 -18.75 9.01 -10.08
C ALA A 312 -19.84 8.32 -10.93
N GLN A 313 -20.50 9.04 -11.87
CA GLN A 313 -21.45 8.46 -12.79
C GLN A 313 -20.79 7.95 -14.10
N THR A 314 -19.59 8.43 -14.39
CA THR A 314 -18.77 7.91 -15.50
C THR A 314 -17.36 7.63 -15.01
N TRP A 315 -16.77 6.57 -15.56
CA TRP A 315 -15.43 6.11 -15.17
C TRP A 315 -14.34 7.14 -15.46
N CYS A 316 -13.29 7.11 -14.63
CA CYS A 316 -12.02 7.77 -14.96
C CYS A 316 -11.40 7.10 -16.21
N SER A 317 -11.54 7.73 -17.35
CA SER A 317 -11.06 7.25 -18.67
C SER A 317 -10.05 8.24 -19.26
N PRO A 318 -9.37 7.90 -20.35
CA PRO A 318 -8.41 8.82 -21.00
C PRO A 318 -8.98 10.19 -21.38
N ASN A 319 -10.29 10.25 -21.64
CA ASN A 319 -11.00 11.49 -22.01
C ASN A 319 -11.77 12.11 -20.83
N ALA A 320 -11.68 11.53 -19.63
CA ALA A 320 -12.35 12.07 -18.46
C ALA A 320 -11.70 13.38 -17.98
N THR A 321 -12.52 14.28 -17.47
CA THR A 321 -12.01 15.46 -16.78
C THR A 321 -11.51 15.07 -15.39
N TYR A 322 -10.49 15.77 -14.92
CA TYR A 322 -9.98 15.57 -13.57
C TYR A 322 -9.70 16.90 -12.87
N CYS A 323 -9.66 16.86 -11.55
CA CYS A 323 -9.45 18.04 -10.72
C CYS A 323 -8.05 18.65 -10.92
N ALA A 324 -7.95 19.97 -10.75
CA ALA A 324 -6.68 20.69 -10.91
C ALA A 324 -5.68 20.35 -9.80
N ASN A 325 -6.14 20.23 -8.55
CA ASN A 325 -5.29 19.89 -7.41
C ASN A 325 -5.72 18.55 -6.80
N ARG A 326 -4.96 17.50 -7.09
CA ARG A 326 -5.21 16.13 -6.60
C ARG A 326 -4.85 15.94 -5.12
N ASN A 327 -4.14 16.91 -4.54
CA ASN A 327 -3.75 16.84 -3.13
C ASN A 327 -4.87 17.27 -2.17
N ASP A 328 -5.91 17.97 -2.66
CA ASP A 328 -7.05 18.38 -1.86
C ASP A 328 -8.25 17.42 -1.97
N HIS A 329 -8.15 16.35 -2.77
CA HIS A 329 -9.22 15.36 -2.94
C HIS A 329 -8.85 14.05 -2.26
N VAL A 330 -9.81 13.46 -1.54
CA VAL A 330 -9.66 12.14 -0.92
C VAL A 330 -9.66 11.06 -1.98
N TYR A 331 -10.59 11.12 -2.93
CA TYR A 331 -10.80 10.10 -3.95
C TYR A 331 -10.21 10.52 -5.29
N TRP A 332 -9.51 9.58 -5.93
CA TRP A 332 -9.00 9.75 -7.29
C TRP A 332 -10.09 9.50 -8.33
N ASP A 333 -10.71 8.33 -8.25
CA ASP A 333 -11.85 7.93 -9.08
C ASP A 333 -13.05 7.58 -8.19
N GLU A 334 -14.04 6.91 -8.72
CA GLU A 334 -15.30 6.61 -8.04
C GLU A 334 -15.15 5.74 -6.78
N VAL A 335 -14.00 5.04 -6.59
CA VAL A 335 -13.76 4.16 -5.42
C VAL A 335 -12.37 4.29 -4.78
N HIS A 336 -11.35 4.72 -5.54
CA HIS A 336 -9.98 4.67 -5.09
C HIS A 336 -9.49 6.01 -4.52
N GLY A 337 -8.63 5.94 -3.52
CA GLY A 337 -8.00 7.11 -2.93
C GLY A 337 -6.91 7.74 -3.81
N THR A 338 -6.71 9.05 -3.66
CA THR A 338 -5.57 9.75 -4.26
C THR A 338 -4.25 9.30 -3.63
N GLN A 339 -3.15 9.61 -4.30
CA GLN A 339 -1.81 9.47 -3.71
C GLN A 339 -1.69 10.26 -2.39
N ALA A 340 -2.35 11.42 -2.28
CA ALA A 340 -2.36 12.21 -1.05
C ALA A 340 -3.01 11.45 0.11
N THR A 341 -4.16 10.81 -0.15
CA THR A 341 -4.86 9.95 0.81
C THR A 341 -3.99 8.76 1.21
N SER A 342 -3.39 8.07 0.23
CA SER A 342 -2.49 6.94 0.49
C SER A 342 -1.29 7.33 1.36
N ASN A 343 -0.66 8.47 1.09
CA ASN A 343 0.49 8.96 1.86
C ASN A 343 0.11 9.35 3.29
N LYS A 344 -1.01 10.06 3.49
CA LYS A 344 -1.48 10.48 4.83
C LYS A 344 -1.92 9.26 5.64
N GLY A 345 -2.68 8.35 5.01
CA GLY A 345 -3.15 7.12 5.63
C GLY A 345 -2.01 6.21 6.07
N ALA A 346 -1.07 5.95 5.19
CA ALA A 346 0.10 5.15 5.52
C ALA A 346 0.90 5.73 6.70
N LYS A 347 1.10 7.05 6.76
CA LYS A 347 1.79 7.71 7.89
C LYS A 347 1.03 7.52 9.21
N ALA A 348 -0.29 7.66 9.19
CA ALA A 348 -1.13 7.48 10.38
C ALA A 348 -1.07 6.02 10.88
N ILE A 349 -1.30 5.05 10.01
CA ILE A 349 -1.24 3.62 10.34
C ILE A 349 0.17 3.22 10.80
N PHE A 350 1.21 3.77 10.18
CA PHE A 350 2.58 3.40 10.46
C PHE A 350 3.07 3.90 11.82
N ALA A 351 2.80 5.16 12.18
CA ALA A 351 3.49 5.79 13.30
C ALA A 351 2.60 6.55 14.29
N ALA A 352 1.31 6.76 14.01
CA ALA A 352 0.46 7.46 14.96
C ALA A 352 0.32 6.68 16.29
N PRO A 353 0.18 7.37 17.42
CA PRO A 353 -0.11 6.73 18.69
C PRO A 353 -1.36 5.85 18.60
N VAL A 354 -1.28 4.60 19.10
CA VAL A 354 -2.38 3.61 19.06
C VAL A 354 -3.69 4.17 19.65
N LYS A 355 -3.59 5.03 20.69
CA LYS A 355 -4.77 5.68 21.30
C LYS A 355 -5.61 6.53 20.34
N LEU A 356 -5.07 6.89 19.17
CA LEU A 356 -5.83 7.61 18.14
C LEU A 356 -6.70 6.68 17.27
N GLY A 357 -6.57 5.35 17.42
CA GLY A 357 -7.41 4.37 16.77
C GLY A 357 -7.08 4.10 15.29
N PHE A 358 -5.96 4.63 14.75
CA PHE A 358 -5.57 4.38 13.36
C PHE A 358 -4.81 3.06 13.17
N ALA A 359 -4.40 2.40 14.26
CA ALA A 359 -3.84 1.05 14.24
C ALA A 359 -4.01 0.37 15.59
N ALA A 360 -4.18 -0.95 15.62
CA ALA A 360 -4.33 -1.77 16.81
C ALA A 360 -3.83 -3.22 16.57
N PRO A 361 -3.36 -3.95 17.59
CA PRO A 361 -3.05 -3.50 18.96
C PRO A 361 -1.78 -2.65 19.04
N ILE A 362 -0.97 -2.65 18.01
CA ILE A 362 0.26 -1.87 17.83
C ILE A 362 0.23 -1.19 16.46
N ASN A 363 1.02 -0.14 16.25
CA ASN A 363 1.17 0.44 14.92
C ASN A 363 2.22 -0.33 14.07
N PHE A 364 2.28 -0.06 12.76
CA PHE A 364 3.18 -0.78 11.86
C PHE A 364 4.66 -0.57 12.20
N LYS A 365 5.05 0.60 12.70
CA LYS A 365 6.41 0.84 13.14
C LYS A 365 6.77 -0.08 14.31
N GLN A 366 5.89 -0.22 15.30
CA GLN A 366 6.07 -1.15 16.41
C GLN A 366 6.11 -2.61 15.94
N LEU A 367 5.26 -2.98 14.97
CA LEU A 367 5.22 -4.33 14.39
C LEU A 367 6.57 -4.73 13.76
N VAL A 368 7.24 -3.82 13.07
CA VAL A 368 8.49 -4.13 12.36
C VAL A 368 9.74 -3.94 13.21
N SER A 369 9.66 -3.18 14.31
CA SER A 369 10.80 -2.92 15.22
C SER A 369 10.99 -3.99 16.29
N SER A 370 10.16 -4.98 16.34
CA SER A 370 10.08 -5.99 17.40
C SER A 370 10.58 -7.35 16.99
#